data_1e3e1a12d9b02d273d873feb2a457c37
#
_entry.id   1e3e1a12d9b02d273d873feb2a457c37
#
_cell.length_a   1.000
_cell.length_b   1.000
_cell.length_c   1.000
_cell.angle_alpha   90.00
_cell.angle_beta   90.00
_cell.angle_gamma   90.00
#
_symmetry.space_group_name_H-M   'P 1'
#
loop_
_entity.id
_entity.type
_entity.pdbx_description
1 polymer ?
#
loop_
_entity_poly.entity_id
_entity_poly.type
_entity_poly.pdbx_seq_one_letter_code
_entity_poly.pdbx_strand_id
1 'polypeptide(L)'
;VVGSWNFKFAYYVIGFLIFVGAILGRLVCGFLCPFGLIQDLLNKIPFPKKIRTFKGDKLLRKLKYVIFLVFVILLPLFLTDIMGQGAPYFCKLICPAGTLEGGLPLVLLNKAMRGAIGWLYIWKNTILIVTIVLSIIIYRPFCRYICPLGAFYSVFNKVSIYRYRVDMEKCVHCGKCAKACQMVVNPVENSNSPECIRCGRCKQACPVH
;
A
#
# COMPACT_ATOMS: atom_id res chain seq x y z
N VAL A 1 14.82 -19.97 -8.89
CA VAL A 1 14.08 -19.54 -10.08
C VAL A 1 15.01 -19.54 -11.28
N VAL A 2 15.44 -20.72 -11.74
CA VAL A 2 16.32 -20.87 -12.89
C VAL A 2 15.60 -21.71 -13.96
N GLY A 3 14.44 -21.29 -14.36
CA GLY A 3 13.72 -21.89 -15.46
C GLY A 3 13.41 -20.81 -16.51
N SER A 4 14.01 -20.89 -17.64
CA SER A 4 14.28 -19.86 -18.65
C SER A 4 13.13 -18.96 -19.13
N TRP A 5 11.87 -19.37 -19.10
CA TRP A 5 10.77 -18.61 -19.69
C TRP A 5 9.99 -17.74 -18.67
N ASN A 6 9.77 -18.21 -17.46
CA ASN A 6 9.07 -17.49 -16.41
C ASN A 6 9.90 -16.34 -15.84
N PHE A 7 11.21 -16.46 -15.88
CA PHE A 7 12.14 -15.43 -15.45
C PHE A 7 12.12 -14.19 -16.35
N LYS A 8 11.96 -14.35 -17.68
CA LYS A 8 11.81 -13.22 -18.61
C LYS A 8 10.54 -12.41 -18.34
N PHE A 9 9.43 -13.07 -18.01
CA PHE A 9 8.19 -12.38 -17.66
C PHE A 9 8.30 -11.63 -16.33
N ALA A 10 8.96 -12.20 -15.34
CA ALA A 10 9.21 -11.53 -14.06
C ALA A 10 10.09 -10.29 -14.19
N TYR A 11 11.11 -10.31 -15.04
CA TYR A 11 11.93 -9.12 -15.33
C TYR A 11 11.13 -8.00 -15.98
N TYR A 12 10.27 -8.33 -16.93
CA TYR A 12 9.43 -7.33 -17.59
C TYR A 12 8.50 -6.64 -16.59
N VAL A 13 7.85 -7.41 -15.71
CA VAL A 13 6.97 -6.86 -14.65
C VAL A 13 7.77 -5.99 -13.69
N ILE A 14 8.93 -6.47 -13.23
CA ILE A 14 9.79 -5.69 -12.32
C ILE A 14 10.26 -4.41 -13.00
N GLY A 15 10.70 -4.49 -14.25
CA GLY A 15 11.12 -3.32 -15.04
C GLY A 15 10.00 -2.29 -15.18
N PHE A 16 8.78 -2.74 -15.48
CA PHE A 16 7.61 -1.87 -15.55
C PHE A 16 7.28 -1.21 -14.20
N LEU A 17 7.33 -1.97 -13.10
CA LEU A 17 7.10 -1.42 -11.75
C LEU A 17 8.17 -0.39 -11.36
N ILE A 18 9.43 -0.63 -11.71
CA ILE A 18 10.54 0.32 -11.49
C ILE A 18 10.32 1.58 -12.32
N PHE A 19 9.96 1.45 -13.57
CA PHE A 19 9.69 2.57 -14.48
C PHE A 19 8.57 3.45 -13.96
N VAL A 20 7.44 2.85 -13.60
CA VAL A 20 6.29 3.56 -12.99
C VAL A 20 6.69 4.19 -11.65
N GLY A 21 7.47 3.50 -10.84
CA GLY A 21 8.00 4.00 -9.57
C GLY A 21 8.92 5.21 -9.74
N ALA A 22 9.80 5.17 -10.75
CA ALA A 22 10.72 6.27 -11.05
C ALA A 22 10.00 7.54 -11.53
N ILE A 23 8.91 7.39 -12.28
CA ILE A 23 8.12 8.54 -12.76
C ILE A 23 7.18 9.05 -11.67
N LEU A 24 6.31 8.20 -11.13
CA LEU A 24 5.17 8.57 -10.31
C LEU A 24 5.39 8.34 -8.80
N GLY A 25 6.37 7.50 -8.41
CA GLY A 25 6.56 7.11 -7.01
C GLY A 25 5.29 6.54 -6.38
N ARG A 26 4.91 6.99 -5.19
CA ARG A 26 3.70 6.54 -4.47
C ARG A 26 2.38 7.19 -4.94
N LEU A 27 2.41 8.01 -5.98
CA LEU A 27 1.17 8.57 -6.56
C LEU A 27 0.23 7.45 -7.02
N VAL A 28 0.78 6.36 -7.58
CA VAL A 28 0.03 5.16 -7.98
C VAL A 28 -0.81 4.61 -6.82
N CYS A 29 -0.23 4.54 -5.62
CA CYS A 29 -0.94 4.12 -4.42
C CYS A 29 -2.03 5.11 -3.99
N GLY A 30 -1.89 6.39 -4.36
CA GLY A 30 -2.83 7.45 -4.04
C GLY A 30 -4.10 7.42 -4.88
N PHE A 31 -3.96 7.18 -6.19
CA PHE A 31 -5.03 7.41 -7.17
C PHE A 31 -5.40 6.16 -7.99
N LEU A 32 -4.44 5.30 -8.33
CA LEU A 32 -4.68 4.15 -9.22
C LEU A 32 -5.01 2.86 -8.46
N CYS A 33 -4.61 2.72 -7.20
CA CYS A 33 -4.87 1.50 -6.45
C CYS A 33 -6.36 1.40 -6.05
N PRO A 34 -7.15 0.45 -6.60
CA PRO A 34 -8.58 0.34 -6.29
C PRO A 34 -8.81 0.04 -4.81
N PHE A 35 -7.98 -0.82 -4.22
CA PHE A 35 -8.07 -1.11 -2.78
C PHE A 35 -7.78 0.13 -1.91
N GLY A 36 -6.86 1.00 -2.34
CA GLY A 36 -6.59 2.28 -1.69
C GLY A 36 -7.80 3.23 -1.74
N LEU A 37 -8.50 3.27 -2.87
CA LEU A 37 -9.72 4.09 -3.04
C LEU A 37 -10.87 3.58 -2.17
N ILE A 38 -11.03 2.25 -2.06
CA ILE A 38 -12.03 1.64 -1.16
C ILE A 38 -11.75 2.04 0.30
N GLN A 39 -10.48 1.98 0.75
CA GLN A 39 -10.11 2.42 2.09
C GLN A 39 -10.40 3.92 2.32
N ASP A 40 -10.21 4.77 1.30
CA ASP A 40 -10.55 6.19 1.38
C ASP A 40 -12.06 6.41 1.52
N LEU A 41 -12.86 5.64 0.77
CA LEU A 41 -14.32 5.71 0.85
C LEU A 41 -14.80 5.28 2.25
N LEU A 42 -14.28 4.17 2.77
CA LEU A 42 -14.59 3.70 4.13
C LEU A 42 -14.20 4.73 5.21
N ASN A 43 -13.07 5.39 5.03
CA ASN A 43 -12.63 6.43 5.97
C ASN A 43 -13.48 7.70 5.94
N LYS A 44 -14.28 7.94 4.87
CA LYS A 44 -15.23 9.06 4.82
C LYS A 44 -16.41 8.86 5.78
N ILE A 45 -16.73 7.63 6.17
CA ILE A 45 -17.80 7.34 7.13
C ILE A 45 -17.53 8.14 8.42
N PRO A 46 -18.51 8.92 8.92
CA PRO A 46 -18.36 9.71 10.13
C PRO A 46 -18.29 8.77 11.35
N PHE A 47 -17.09 8.56 11.87
CA PHE A 47 -16.88 7.82 13.09
C PHE A 47 -16.35 8.77 14.17
N PRO A 48 -16.90 8.73 15.41
CA PRO A 48 -16.63 9.73 16.44
C PRO A 48 -15.16 9.79 16.89
N LYS A 49 -14.39 8.72 16.68
CA LYS A 49 -13.02 8.62 17.18
C LYS A 49 -12.05 8.14 16.10
N LYS A 50 -11.66 9.04 15.19
CA LYS A 50 -10.62 8.74 14.19
C LYS A 50 -9.23 8.92 14.77
N ILE A 51 -8.42 7.87 14.68
CA ILE A 51 -7.05 7.85 15.19
C ILE A 51 -6.10 8.21 14.04
N ARG A 52 -5.36 9.32 14.18
CA ARG A 52 -4.34 9.72 13.20
C ARG A 52 -2.97 9.11 13.51
N THR A 53 -2.62 9.04 14.80
CA THR A 53 -1.32 8.56 15.30
C THR A 53 -1.48 7.89 16.66
N PHE A 54 -0.65 6.89 16.94
CA PHE A 54 -0.53 6.25 18.26
C PHE A 54 0.96 5.96 18.55
N LYS A 55 1.29 5.67 19.82
CA LYS A 55 2.68 5.52 20.29
C LYS A 55 3.54 4.51 19.49
N GLY A 56 2.94 3.49 18.85
CA GLY A 56 3.61 2.47 18.03
C GLY A 56 3.64 2.74 16.52
N ASP A 57 3.08 3.84 16.03
CA ASP A 57 2.91 4.13 14.60
C ASP A 57 4.22 4.07 13.79
N LYS A 58 5.29 4.65 14.33
CA LYS A 58 6.60 4.64 13.66
C LYS A 58 7.18 3.23 13.49
N LEU A 59 6.97 2.36 14.46
CA LEU A 59 7.44 0.96 14.42
C LEU A 59 6.60 0.14 13.42
N LEU A 60 5.26 0.29 13.46
CA LEU A 60 4.38 -0.40 12.53
C LEU A 60 4.60 0.01 11.07
N ARG A 61 5.01 1.25 10.81
CA ARG A 61 5.38 1.67 9.45
C ARG A 61 6.61 0.94 8.92
N LYS A 62 7.52 0.49 9.80
CA LYS A 62 8.66 -0.34 9.41
C LYS A 62 8.25 -1.78 9.07
N LEU A 63 7.14 -2.26 9.63
CA LEU A 63 6.64 -3.62 9.41
C LEU A 63 6.43 -3.94 7.93
N LYS A 64 5.93 -3.00 7.11
CA LYS A 64 5.76 -3.21 5.67
C LYS A 64 7.08 -3.53 4.94
N TYR A 65 8.22 -2.98 5.40
CA TYR A 65 9.52 -3.28 4.81
C TYR A 65 10.00 -4.66 5.20
N VAL A 66 9.73 -5.09 6.44
CA VAL A 66 10.02 -6.45 6.90
C VAL A 66 9.16 -7.46 6.13
N ILE A 67 7.86 -7.17 5.98
CA ILE A 67 6.94 -8.00 5.18
C ILE A 67 7.42 -8.07 3.72
N PHE A 68 7.82 -6.96 3.14
CA PHE A 68 8.36 -6.93 1.78
C PHE A 68 9.61 -7.80 1.64
N LEU A 69 10.58 -7.66 2.55
CA LEU A 69 11.81 -8.44 2.53
C LEU A 69 11.53 -9.94 2.72
N VAL A 70 10.73 -10.31 3.72
CA VAL A 70 10.48 -11.71 4.06
C VAL A 70 9.55 -12.38 3.04
N PHE A 71 8.36 -11.84 2.81
CA PHE A 71 7.32 -12.52 2.01
C PHE A 71 7.47 -12.34 0.50
N VAL A 72 8.13 -11.27 0.05
CA VAL A 72 8.27 -11.00 -1.39
C VAL A 72 9.65 -11.37 -1.91
N ILE A 73 10.69 -11.29 -1.08
CA ILE A 73 12.06 -11.60 -1.50
C ILE A 73 12.51 -12.94 -0.95
N LEU A 74 12.57 -13.11 0.38
CA LEU A 74 13.17 -14.30 1.00
C LEU A 74 12.34 -15.58 0.77
N LEU A 75 11.04 -15.58 1.07
CA LEU A 75 10.23 -16.77 0.92
C LEU A 75 10.21 -17.31 -0.52
N PRO A 76 9.97 -16.52 -1.56
CA PRO A 76 9.99 -17.04 -2.94
C PRO A 76 11.39 -17.47 -3.40
N LEU A 77 12.45 -16.97 -2.77
CA LEU A 77 13.82 -17.36 -3.09
C LEU A 77 14.18 -18.73 -2.49
N PHE A 78 13.75 -18.98 -1.25
CA PHE A 78 14.09 -20.22 -0.53
C PHE A 78 13.07 -21.35 -0.72
N LEU A 79 11.79 -20.99 -0.91
CA LEU A 79 10.68 -21.92 -1.08
C LEU A 79 10.17 -21.86 -2.51
N THR A 80 10.84 -22.55 -3.41
CA THR A 80 10.38 -22.75 -4.79
C THR A 80 9.47 -23.97 -4.86
N ASP A 81 8.39 -23.89 -5.64
CA ASP A 81 7.53 -25.05 -5.92
C ASP A 81 8.25 -26.08 -6.82
N ILE A 82 7.67 -27.29 -6.96
CA ILE A 82 8.19 -28.40 -7.77
C ILE A 82 8.51 -27.96 -9.21
N MET A 83 7.86 -26.91 -9.70
CA MET A 83 8.10 -26.30 -11.02
C MET A 83 9.17 -25.20 -11.00
N GLY A 84 9.90 -24.98 -9.90
CA GLY A 84 10.92 -23.94 -9.77
C GLY A 84 10.37 -22.51 -9.73
N GLN A 85 9.08 -22.34 -9.52
CA GLN A 85 8.45 -21.01 -9.39
C GLN A 85 8.31 -20.62 -7.93
N GLY A 86 8.69 -19.39 -7.58
CA GLY A 86 8.42 -18.81 -6.27
C GLY A 86 6.93 -18.46 -6.14
N ALA A 87 6.22 -19.13 -5.23
CA ALA A 87 4.82 -18.82 -4.97
C ALA A 87 4.65 -17.42 -4.36
N PRO A 88 3.60 -16.66 -4.73
CA PRO A 88 3.33 -15.35 -4.17
C PRO A 88 2.74 -15.49 -2.74
N TYR A 89 3.57 -15.85 -1.77
CA TYR A 89 3.16 -16.15 -0.40
C TYR A 89 2.38 -15.01 0.27
N PHE A 90 2.74 -13.76 0.02
CA PHE A 90 2.01 -12.62 0.54
C PHE A 90 0.57 -12.59 0.04
N CYS A 91 0.36 -12.77 -1.27
CA CYS A 91 -0.99 -12.78 -1.86
C CYS A 91 -1.80 -14.00 -1.41
N LYS A 92 -1.12 -15.14 -1.22
CA LYS A 92 -1.76 -16.40 -0.78
C LYS A 92 -2.22 -16.33 0.68
N LEU A 93 -1.44 -15.71 1.58
CA LEU A 93 -1.66 -15.79 3.03
C LEU A 93 -2.27 -14.53 3.64
N ILE A 94 -1.89 -13.34 3.18
CA ILE A 94 -2.13 -12.08 3.92
C ILE A 94 -2.95 -11.07 3.12
N CYS A 95 -2.86 -11.04 1.77
CA CYS A 95 -3.38 -9.94 0.97
C CYS A 95 -4.92 -9.84 0.99
N PRO A 96 -5.51 -8.82 1.66
CA PRO A 96 -6.96 -8.61 1.66
C PRO A 96 -7.45 -8.06 0.32
N ALA A 97 -6.62 -7.34 -0.44
CA ALA A 97 -6.96 -6.82 -1.75
C ALA A 97 -7.29 -7.96 -2.72
N GLY A 98 -6.43 -8.99 -2.79
CA GLY A 98 -6.68 -10.16 -3.62
C GLY A 98 -7.92 -10.98 -3.17
N THR A 99 -8.28 -10.93 -1.90
CA THR A 99 -9.52 -11.56 -1.41
C THR A 99 -10.75 -10.76 -1.83
N LEU A 100 -10.71 -9.44 -1.74
CA LEU A 100 -11.83 -8.58 -2.11
C LEU A 100 -12.05 -8.53 -3.63
N GLU A 101 -10.99 -8.34 -4.40
CA GLU A 101 -11.05 -8.11 -5.84
C GLU A 101 -11.13 -9.41 -6.66
N GLY A 102 -10.55 -10.50 -6.15
CA GLY A 102 -10.51 -11.79 -6.83
C GLY A 102 -11.29 -12.89 -6.12
N GLY A 103 -10.99 -13.12 -4.85
CA GLY A 103 -11.55 -14.26 -4.10
C GLY A 103 -13.07 -14.20 -3.92
N LEU A 104 -13.60 -13.05 -3.49
CA LEU A 104 -15.03 -12.85 -3.28
C LEU A 104 -15.85 -12.96 -4.60
N PRO A 105 -15.52 -12.23 -5.68
CA PRO A 105 -16.25 -12.35 -6.94
C PRO A 105 -16.19 -13.77 -7.50
N LEU A 106 -15.04 -14.44 -7.40
CA LEU A 106 -14.87 -15.79 -7.92
C LEU A 106 -15.78 -16.80 -7.21
N VAL A 107 -15.85 -16.75 -5.87
CA VAL A 107 -16.71 -17.64 -5.07
C VAL A 107 -18.21 -17.31 -5.27
N LEU A 108 -18.56 -16.05 -5.47
CA LEU A 108 -19.94 -15.65 -5.72
C LEU A 108 -20.44 -16.12 -7.10
N LEU A 109 -19.62 -15.99 -8.13
CA LEU A 109 -19.96 -16.31 -9.50
C LEU A 109 -19.91 -17.81 -9.80
N ASN A 110 -18.97 -18.57 -9.19
CA ASN A 110 -18.76 -19.97 -9.47
C ASN A 110 -19.27 -20.88 -8.33
N LYS A 111 -20.37 -21.60 -8.58
CA LYS A 111 -20.94 -22.58 -7.61
C LYS A 111 -19.95 -23.70 -7.25
N ALA A 112 -19.13 -24.15 -8.21
CA ALA A 112 -18.13 -25.20 -7.98
C ALA A 112 -17.06 -24.78 -6.96
N MET A 113 -16.67 -23.50 -6.95
CA MET A 113 -15.67 -22.98 -6.00
C MET A 113 -16.18 -22.88 -4.56
N ARG A 114 -17.50 -22.87 -4.35
CA ARG A 114 -18.11 -22.85 -3.01
C ARG A 114 -17.83 -24.13 -2.23
N GLY A 115 -17.72 -25.27 -2.91
CA GLY A 115 -17.36 -26.58 -2.30
C GLY A 115 -15.89 -26.67 -1.88
N ALA A 116 -15.01 -25.81 -2.43
CA ALA A 116 -13.59 -25.78 -2.14
C ALA A 116 -13.20 -24.76 -1.03
N ILE A 117 -14.18 -24.24 -0.30
CA ILE A 117 -13.94 -23.29 0.80
C ILE A 117 -13.24 -24.01 1.94
N GLY A 118 -11.93 -23.75 2.08
CA GLY A 118 -11.10 -24.28 3.17
C GLY A 118 -10.78 -23.25 4.24
N TRP A 119 -10.05 -23.66 5.27
CA TRP A 119 -9.56 -22.82 6.37
C TRP A 119 -8.86 -21.55 5.90
N LEU A 120 -8.09 -21.63 4.82
CA LEU A 120 -7.37 -20.48 4.25
C LEU A 120 -8.32 -19.37 3.77
N TYR A 121 -9.48 -19.74 3.22
CA TYR A 121 -10.48 -18.76 2.78
C TYR A 121 -11.07 -18.00 3.99
N ILE A 122 -11.40 -18.73 5.06
CA ILE A 122 -11.92 -18.15 6.31
C ILE A 122 -10.89 -17.18 6.90
N TRP A 123 -9.63 -17.60 6.98
CA TRP A 123 -8.51 -16.79 7.45
C TRP A 123 -8.37 -15.48 6.67
N LYS A 124 -8.38 -15.55 5.34
CA LYS A 124 -8.26 -14.37 4.47
C LYS A 124 -9.46 -13.41 4.59
N ASN A 125 -10.68 -13.94 4.73
CA ASN A 125 -11.86 -13.12 4.98
C ASN A 125 -11.79 -12.43 6.34
N THR A 126 -11.29 -13.08 7.36
CA THR A 126 -11.05 -12.47 8.68
C THR A 126 -10.09 -11.28 8.57
N ILE A 127 -8.96 -11.44 7.87
CA ILE A 127 -8.02 -10.34 7.62
C ILE A 127 -8.70 -9.21 6.85
N LEU A 128 -9.53 -9.52 5.87
CA LEU A 128 -10.27 -8.53 5.09
C LEU A 128 -11.23 -7.73 5.99
N ILE A 129 -12.02 -8.40 6.82
CA ILE A 129 -12.97 -7.76 7.75
C ILE A 129 -12.22 -6.85 8.73
N VAL A 130 -11.14 -7.34 9.34
CA VAL A 130 -10.30 -6.54 10.24
C VAL A 130 -9.74 -5.31 9.52
N THR A 131 -9.28 -5.46 8.28
CA THR A 131 -8.77 -4.34 7.48
C THR A 131 -9.86 -3.32 7.16
N ILE A 132 -11.09 -3.75 6.87
CA ILE A 132 -12.24 -2.88 6.63
C ILE A 132 -12.56 -2.07 7.90
N VAL A 133 -12.68 -2.72 9.04
CA VAL A 133 -12.96 -2.06 10.33
C VAL A 133 -11.86 -1.05 10.67
N LEU A 134 -10.59 -1.44 10.53
CA LEU A 134 -9.47 -0.54 10.76
C LEU A 134 -9.47 0.65 9.78
N SER A 135 -9.94 0.48 8.54
CA SER A 135 -10.00 1.56 7.53
C SER A 135 -11.01 2.65 7.88
N ILE A 136 -12.03 2.34 8.66
CA ILE A 136 -12.98 3.33 9.19
C ILE A 136 -12.29 4.22 10.24
N ILE A 137 -11.46 3.63 11.10
CA ILE A 137 -10.82 4.30 12.25
C ILE A 137 -9.52 5.01 11.85
N ILE A 138 -8.68 4.33 11.06
CA ILE A 138 -7.34 4.77 10.65
C ILE A 138 -7.32 4.99 9.13
N TYR A 139 -6.73 6.09 8.70
CA TYR A 139 -6.58 6.36 7.27
C TYR A 139 -5.60 5.38 6.62
N ARG A 140 -6.09 4.59 5.65
CA ARG A 140 -5.35 3.61 4.84
C ARG A 140 -4.45 2.67 5.66
N PRO A 141 -4.96 1.91 6.63
CA PRO A 141 -4.13 1.10 7.53
C PRO A 141 -3.32 0.04 6.79
N PHE A 142 -3.91 -0.65 5.82
CA PHE A 142 -3.23 -1.66 5.03
C PHE A 142 -2.06 -1.08 4.22
N CYS A 143 -2.30 0.00 3.47
CA CYS A 143 -1.28 0.66 2.65
C CYS A 143 -0.16 1.29 3.51
N ARG A 144 -0.48 1.66 4.75
CA ARG A 144 0.43 2.31 5.68
C ARG A 144 1.36 1.33 6.39
N TYR A 145 0.86 0.13 6.78
CA TYR A 145 1.58 -0.78 7.67
C TYR A 145 1.95 -2.13 7.05
N ILE A 146 1.16 -2.65 6.10
CA ILE A 146 1.25 -4.05 5.66
C ILE A 146 1.65 -4.17 4.20
N CYS A 147 1.19 -3.27 3.32
CA CYS A 147 1.31 -3.42 1.87
C CYS A 147 2.77 -3.41 1.39
N PRO A 148 3.28 -4.51 0.80
CA PRO A 148 4.65 -4.59 0.29
C PRO A 148 4.86 -3.71 -0.95
N LEU A 149 3.84 -3.54 -1.80
CA LEU A 149 3.90 -2.64 -2.94
C LEU A 149 4.06 -1.19 -2.48
N GLY A 150 3.39 -0.81 -1.38
CA GLY A 150 3.57 0.48 -0.72
C GLY A 150 4.99 0.66 -0.16
N ALA A 151 5.65 -0.41 0.32
CA ALA A 151 7.05 -0.37 0.72
C ALA A 151 7.97 -0.19 -0.49
N PHE A 152 7.74 -0.93 -1.57
CA PHE A 152 8.49 -0.81 -2.81
C PHE A 152 8.46 0.61 -3.36
N TYR A 153 7.28 1.17 -3.61
CA TYR A 153 7.15 2.53 -4.14
C TYR A 153 7.64 3.63 -3.18
N SER A 154 7.71 3.35 -1.88
CA SER A 154 8.22 4.34 -0.90
C SER A 154 9.69 4.67 -1.11
N VAL A 155 10.48 3.72 -1.60
CA VAL A 155 11.90 3.92 -1.93
C VAL A 155 12.04 4.95 -3.06
N PHE A 156 11.17 4.86 -4.06
CA PHE A 156 11.18 5.76 -5.23
C PHE A 156 10.70 7.18 -4.94
N ASN A 157 10.02 7.42 -3.81
CA ASN A 157 9.52 8.76 -3.49
C ASN A 157 10.61 9.83 -3.42
N LYS A 158 11.84 9.45 -3.06
CA LYS A 158 12.98 10.37 -3.00
C LYS A 158 13.54 10.71 -4.38
N VAL A 159 13.44 9.76 -5.33
CA VAL A 159 14.13 9.82 -6.64
C VAL A 159 13.15 10.13 -7.78
N SER A 160 11.84 9.93 -7.59
CA SER A 160 10.85 10.07 -8.65
C SER A 160 10.80 11.47 -9.26
N ILE A 161 10.52 11.52 -10.56
CA ILE A 161 10.42 12.74 -11.35
C ILE A 161 9.29 13.62 -10.84
N TYR A 162 8.10 13.04 -10.66
CA TYR A 162 6.96 13.76 -10.08
C TYR A 162 7.13 13.85 -8.55
N ARG A 163 7.41 15.05 -8.04
CA ARG A 163 7.58 15.30 -6.61
C ARG A 163 7.07 16.67 -6.19
N TYR A 164 6.63 16.79 -4.95
CA TYR A 164 6.28 18.08 -4.38
C TYR A 164 7.53 18.79 -3.84
N ARG A 165 7.58 20.09 -4.06
CA ARG A 165 8.56 21.00 -3.44
C ARG A 165 7.81 22.07 -2.67
N VAL A 166 8.33 22.44 -1.53
CA VAL A 166 7.85 23.57 -0.74
C VAL A 166 8.77 24.75 -1.04
N ASP A 167 8.18 25.85 -1.49
CA ASP A 167 8.87 27.10 -1.65
C ASP A 167 9.00 27.74 -0.26
N MET A 168 10.24 27.76 0.26
CA MET A 168 10.51 28.25 1.62
C MET A 168 10.42 29.76 1.72
N GLU A 169 10.60 30.50 0.61
CA GLU A 169 10.49 31.97 0.59
C GLU A 169 9.03 32.43 0.74
N LYS A 170 8.09 31.64 0.17
CA LYS A 170 6.65 31.92 0.27
C LYS A 170 6.01 31.28 1.50
N CYS A 171 6.71 30.38 2.18
CA CYS A 171 6.15 29.61 3.29
C CYS A 171 6.02 30.45 4.57
N VAL A 172 4.79 30.69 5.00
CA VAL A 172 4.50 31.42 6.26
C VAL A 172 4.52 30.53 7.52
N HIS A 173 5.02 29.32 7.44
CA HIS A 173 5.17 28.35 8.54
C HIS A 173 3.90 28.11 9.39
N CYS A 174 2.70 28.29 8.83
CA CYS A 174 1.41 28.19 9.56
C CYS A 174 1.02 26.77 9.99
N GLY A 175 1.71 25.72 9.52
CA GLY A 175 1.46 24.33 9.88
C GLY A 175 0.17 23.71 9.36
N LYS A 176 -0.66 24.40 8.59
CA LYS A 176 -1.94 23.90 8.05
C LYS A 176 -1.74 22.67 7.17
N CYS A 177 -0.68 22.63 6.36
CA CYS A 177 -0.33 21.50 5.50
C CYS A 177 -0.05 20.21 6.28
N ALA A 178 0.66 20.30 7.42
CA ALA A 178 0.92 19.17 8.30
C ALA A 178 -0.36 18.66 8.98
N LYS A 179 -1.23 19.58 9.43
CA LYS A 179 -2.54 19.25 10.01
C LYS A 179 -3.50 18.61 9.00
N ALA A 180 -3.47 19.04 7.73
CA ALA A 180 -4.28 18.47 6.66
C ALA A 180 -3.80 17.08 6.20
N CYS A 181 -2.54 16.72 6.47
CA CYS A 181 -1.96 15.46 6.04
C CYS A 181 -2.51 14.27 6.82
N GLN A 182 -3.26 13.39 6.14
CA GLN A 182 -3.82 12.18 6.75
C GLN A 182 -2.76 11.07 6.94
N MET A 183 -1.68 11.09 6.14
CA MET A 183 -0.55 10.17 6.32
C MET A 183 0.41 10.59 7.44
N VAL A 184 0.11 11.73 8.09
CA VAL A 184 0.92 12.28 9.20
C VAL A 184 2.38 12.48 8.78
N VAL A 185 2.54 13.21 7.68
CA VAL A 185 3.84 13.69 7.17
C VAL A 185 3.86 15.20 7.30
N ASN A 186 4.98 15.77 7.73
CA ASN A 186 5.19 17.22 7.67
C ASN A 186 5.83 17.59 6.31
N PRO A 187 5.07 18.23 5.39
CA PRO A 187 5.61 18.55 4.07
C PRO A 187 6.71 19.61 4.10
N VAL A 188 6.75 20.46 5.13
CA VAL A 188 7.77 21.51 5.26
C VAL A 188 9.14 20.90 5.61
N GLU A 189 9.16 19.91 6.49
CA GLU A 189 10.40 19.21 6.87
C GLU A 189 10.82 18.18 5.81
N ASN A 190 9.87 17.43 5.28
CA ASN A 190 10.14 16.36 4.31
C ASN A 190 9.01 16.19 3.30
N SER A 191 9.01 17.00 2.26
CA SER A 191 8.00 16.95 1.18
C SER A 191 7.98 15.62 0.41
N ASN A 192 9.14 14.95 0.32
CA ASN A 192 9.32 13.68 -0.37
C ASN A 192 9.47 12.48 0.58
N SER A 193 8.84 12.56 1.76
CA SER A 193 8.82 11.45 2.71
C SER A 193 8.41 10.13 2.04
N PRO A 194 9.03 8.99 2.41
CA PRO A 194 8.61 7.66 1.99
C PRO A 194 7.14 7.35 2.26
N GLU A 195 6.51 8.05 3.21
CA GLU A 195 5.10 7.86 3.57
C GLU A 195 4.14 8.74 2.75
N CYS A 196 4.63 9.72 2.00
CA CYS A 196 3.78 10.61 1.22
C CYS A 196 3.19 9.89 -0.01
N ILE A 197 1.85 9.84 -0.11
CA ILE A 197 1.11 9.27 -1.25
C ILE A 197 0.77 10.31 -2.31
N ARG A 198 1.25 11.53 -2.16
CA ARG A 198 1.05 12.66 -3.11
C ARG A 198 -0.40 12.97 -3.43
N CYS A 199 -1.28 12.88 -2.43
CA CYS A 199 -2.72 13.14 -2.60
C CYS A 199 -3.11 14.61 -2.79
N GLY A 200 -2.18 15.57 -2.66
CA GLY A 200 -2.43 17.00 -2.90
C GLY A 200 -3.14 17.77 -1.78
N ARG A 201 -3.60 17.12 -0.72
CA ARG A 201 -4.34 17.79 0.38
C ARG A 201 -3.55 18.90 1.06
N CYS A 202 -2.24 18.73 1.19
CA CYS A 202 -1.36 19.76 1.75
C CYS A 202 -1.32 21.02 0.86
N LYS A 203 -1.35 20.85 -0.47
CA LYS A 203 -1.43 21.94 -1.43
C LYS A 203 -2.77 22.68 -1.31
N GLN A 204 -3.87 21.95 -1.27
CA GLN A 204 -5.22 22.54 -1.12
C GLN A 204 -5.40 23.31 0.21
N ALA A 205 -4.74 22.87 1.29
CA ALA A 205 -4.82 23.52 2.60
C ALA A 205 -3.85 24.70 2.75
N CYS A 206 -2.97 24.94 1.78
CA CYS A 206 -1.99 26.03 1.83
C CYS A 206 -2.67 27.36 1.48
N PRO A 207 -2.56 28.40 2.30
CA PRO A 207 -3.10 29.72 2.00
C PRO A 207 -2.26 30.48 0.97
N VAL A 208 -1.01 30.07 0.76
CA VAL A 208 -0.05 30.70 -0.16
C VAL A 208 0.30 29.67 -1.23
N HIS A 209 -0.31 29.75 -2.39
CA HIS A 209 -0.08 28.85 -3.53
C HIS A 209 1.05 29.37 -4.41
#